data_5ad0a6cbe7f69cdba8bdd752720e41d1
#
_entry.id   5ad0a6cbe7f69cdba8bdd752720e41d1
#
_cell.length_a   1.000
_cell.length_b   1.000
_cell.length_c   1.000
_cell.angle_alpha   90.00
_cell.angle_beta   90.00
_cell.angle_gamma   90.00
#
_symmetry.space_group_name_H-M   'P 1'
#
loop_
_entity.id
_entity.type
_entity.pdbx_description
1 polymer ?
#
loop_
_entity_poly.entity_id
_entity_poly.type
_entity_poly.pdbx_seq_one_letter_code
_entity_poly.pdbx_strand_id
1 'polypeptide(L)'
;MKSIGNSSKMASHSPHSLLHTNRLPSFFVPVPAVFFPPPNIIQRNFAAPFTLRMKAIGATNATSSPSVDVNQLVDFLYEDLPHLFDDQGINRSAYDDKVEFRDPITKHDSIGGYLFNIFLLKIIFRPAFQLHWAKQTGPYEITTRWTMLMTFLLLPWKPQLVFTGTSVMGINPKTMKFRSHLDYWDSIKNNKYFSFEGLLDVIKQLRFYKTPDIETPRYSVLKRTANYEIRKYDPYIVVETTGDKLSGSSGFNDVAGYIFGKNSTMEKIAMTTPVFTEAIGDESGDVAIQIVLPAEKKMESLPAPDLEKNKLKSVMGAIVAVVKFSGKATEDVVRDKEGQLRKFLLADGLRPLDGCQLARYNDPGSTWPFVLRNEVLIKIDHFSLED
;
A
#
# COMPACT_ATOMS: atom_id res chain seq x y z
N MET A 1 81.90 31.75 -30.40
CA MET A 1 82.18 31.00 -31.65
C MET A 1 81.14 29.97 -31.81
N LYS A 2 80.23 30.17 -32.77
CA LYS A 2 79.91 29.28 -33.88
C LYS A 2 79.70 27.80 -33.48
N SER A 3 78.61 27.06 -33.74
CA SER A 3 77.89 26.93 -35.03
C SER A 3 76.76 25.92 -34.85
N ILE A 4 75.63 26.22 -35.39
CA ILE A 4 74.86 25.45 -36.40
C ILE A 4 74.66 23.95 -36.03
N GLY A 5 73.44 23.41 -35.80
CA GLY A 5 72.32 23.20 -36.70
C GLY A 5 71.96 21.72 -36.66
N ASN A 6 70.85 21.35 -36.57
CA ASN A 6 70.01 20.62 -37.51
C ASN A 6 68.79 19.96 -36.90
N SER A 7 67.75 20.18 -37.53
CA SER A 7 66.42 19.66 -37.38
C SER A 7 66.38 18.15 -37.69
N SER A 8 65.66 17.33 -36.84
CA SER A 8 64.99 16.14 -37.34
C SER A 8 63.71 15.91 -36.56
N LYS A 9 62.62 15.99 -37.29
CA LYS A 9 61.27 15.58 -36.85
C LYS A 9 61.27 14.08 -36.48
N MET A 10 60.85 13.79 -35.30
CA MET A 10 60.34 12.42 -34.97
C MET A 10 58.90 12.52 -34.46
N ALA A 11 58.05 11.83 -35.16
CA ALA A 11 56.62 11.67 -34.88
C ALA A 11 56.39 10.93 -33.56
N SER A 12 55.67 11.53 -32.64
CA SER A 12 55.22 10.90 -31.44
C SER A 12 53.94 10.10 -31.76
N HIS A 13 54.01 8.79 -31.73
CA HIS A 13 52.88 7.91 -31.67
C HIS A 13 52.32 7.91 -30.24
N SER A 14 51.12 8.42 -30.04
CA SER A 14 50.33 8.24 -28.83
C SER A 14 49.67 6.87 -28.86
N PRO A 15 49.75 6.06 -27.81
CA PRO A 15 48.93 4.84 -27.73
C PRO A 15 47.50 5.23 -27.34
N HIS A 16 46.54 4.96 -28.21
CA HIS A 16 45.13 4.94 -27.88
C HIS A 16 44.87 3.84 -26.82
N SER A 17 44.64 4.25 -25.59
CA SER A 17 44.03 3.38 -24.59
C SER A 17 42.56 3.20 -24.93
N LEU A 18 42.19 2.06 -25.45
CA LEU A 18 40.82 1.57 -25.57
C LEU A 18 40.27 1.31 -24.16
N LEU A 19 39.60 2.29 -23.60
CA LEU A 19 38.69 2.08 -22.48
C LEU A 19 37.50 1.29 -23.02
N HIS A 20 37.50 -0.03 -22.85
CA HIS A 20 36.33 -0.85 -22.94
C HIS A 20 35.38 -0.46 -21.82
N THR A 21 34.47 0.46 -22.11
CA THR A 21 33.27 0.62 -21.32
C THR A 21 32.37 -0.61 -21.52
N ASN A 22 32.46 -1.57 -20.62
CA ASN A 22 31.45 -2.61 -20.48
C ASN A 22 30.11 -1.95 -20.14
N ARG A 23 29.37 -1.52 -21.15
CA ARG A 23 27.94 -1.24 -21.02
C ARG A 23 27.25 -2.59 -20.84
N LEU A 24 26.77 -2.85 -19.64
CA LEU A 24 25.80 -3.90 -19.40
C LEU A 24 24.60 -3.66 -20.33
N PRO A 25 24.10 -4.68 -21.01
CA PRO A 25 22.93 -4.53 -21.86
C PRO A 25 21.73 -4.11 -21.01
N SER A 26 21.08 -3.02 -21.42
CA SER A 26 19.79 -2.58 -20.87
C SER A 26 18.73 -3.61 -21.31
N PHE A 27 18.43 -4.57 -20.45
CA PHE A 27 17.36 -5.53 -20.67
C PHE A 27 15.99 -4.93 -20.32
N PHE A 28 15.60 -3.87 -20.99
CA PHE A 28 14.20 -3.48 -21.09
C PHE A 28 13.78 -3.63 -22.55
N VAL A 29 13.28 -4.81 -22.89
CA VAL A 29 12.46 -4.99 -24.08
C VAL A 29 11.13 -4.29 -23.79
N PRO A 30 10.64 -3.37 -24.63
CA PRO A 30 9.31 -2.82 -24.48
C PRO A 30 8.30 -3.96 -24.73
N VAL A 31 7.70 -4.45 -23.66
CA VAL A 31 6.57 -5.39 -23.74
C VAL A 31 5.35 -4.58 -24.20
N PRO A 32 4.59 -5.00 -25.22
CA PRO A 32 3.36 -4.32 -25.61
C PRO A 32 2.39 -4.33 -24.41
N ALA A 33 1.68 -3.23 -24.22
CA ALA A 33 0.72 -3.05 -23.16
C ALA A 33 -0.35 -4.15 -23.23
N VAL A 34 -0.18 -5.18 -22.44
CA VAL A 34 -1.22 -6.16 -22.17
C VAL A 34 -2.10 -5.55 -21.08
N PHE A 35 -3.35 -5.30 -21.42
CA PHE A 35 -4.38 -4.89 -20.49
C PHE A 35 -4.56 -6.02 -19.46
N PHE A 36 -3.93 -5.90 -18.28
CA PHE A 36 -4.27 -6.72 -17.13
C PHE A 36 -5.39 -6.05 -16.36
N PRO A 37 -6.41 -6.81 -15.95
CA PRO A 37 -7.41 -6.30 -15.01
C PRO A 37 -6.70 -5.91 -13.69
N PRO A 38 -7.27 -4.95 -12.93
CA PRO A 38 -6.72 -4.53 -11.66
C PRO A 38 -6.56 -5.74 -10.73
N PRO A 39 -5.59 -5.72 -9.79
CA PRO A 39 -5.44 -6.81 -8.85
C PRO A 39 -6.77 -7.04 -8.16
N ASN A 40 -7.33 -8.24 -8.36
CA ASN A 40 -8.55 -8.66 -7.70
C ASN A 40 -8.32 -8.60 -6.21
N ILE A 41 -8.91 -7.60 -5.56
CA ILE A 41 -9.19 -7.66 -4.12
C ILE A 41 -10.12 -8.86 -4.01
N ILE A 42 -9.59 -9.98 -3.51
CA ILE A 42 -10.37 -11.20 -3.28
C ILE A 42 -11.41 -10.84 -2.23
N GLN A 43 -12.61 -10.49 -2.68
CA GLN A 43 -13.79 -10.64 -1.86
C GLN A 43 -13.88 -12.14 -1.56
N ARG A 44 -13.49 -12.54 -0.35
CA ARG A 44 -13.86 -13.84 0.17
C ARG A 44 -15.37 -13.85 0.30
N ASN A 45 -16.03 -14.44 -0.70
CA ASN A 45 -17.42 -14.85 -0.61
C ASN A 45 -17.54 -15.87 0.53
N PHE A 46 -17.90 -15.40 1.71
CA PHE A 46 -18.62 -16.22 2.67
C PHE A 46 -20.09 -16.22 2.24
N ALA A 47 -20.39 -16.96 1.19
CA ALA A 47 -21.76 -17.29 0.85
C ALA A 47 -22.18 -18.46 1.72
N ALA A 48 -22.79 -18.16 2.86
CA ALA A 48 -23.78 -19.06 3.44
C ALA A 48 -25.15 -18.59 2.94
N PRO A 49 -25.97 -19.47 2.36
CA PRO A 49 -27.31 -19.07 1.93
C PRO A 49 -28.21 -18.95 3.16
N PHE A 50 -28.43 -17.73 3.63
CA PHE A 50 -29.48 -17.48 4.62
C PHE A 50 -30.79 -17.25 3.86
N THR A 51 -31.55 -18.31 3.69
CA THR A 51 -32.93 -18.27 3.19
C THR A 51 -33.81 -17.61 4.24
N LEU A 52 -34.17 -16.36 4.06
CA LEU A 52 -35.18 -15.69 4.88
C LEU A 52 -36.54 -16.35 4.59
N ARG A 53 -36.94 -17.27 5.45
CA ARG A 53 -38.28 -17.86 5.47
C ARG A 53 -39.20 -16.86 6.17
N MET A 54 -39.91 -16.04 5.40
CA MET A 54 -41.03 -15.26 5.92
C MET A 54 -42.12 -16.22 6.44
N LYS A 55 -42.19 -16.33 7.75
CA LYS A 55 -43.36 -16.96 8.42
C LYS A 55 -44.42 -15.86 8.55
N ALA A 56 -45.48 -15.97 7.79
CA ALA A 56 -46.71 -15.20 8.03
C ALA A 56 -47.23 -15.58 9.41
N ILE A 57 -47.21 -14.64 10.35
CA ILE A 57 -47.88 -14.73 11.65
C ILE A 57 -49.10 -13.85 11.59
N GLY A 58 -50.22 -14.46 11.90
CA GLY A 58 -51.57 -13.90 11.86
C GLY A 58 -51.73 -12.64 12.70
N ALA A 59 -52.62 -11.79 12.21
CA ALA A 59 -53.05 -10.56 12.81
C ALA A 59 -53.55 -10.74 14.24
N THR A 60 -52.84 -10.14 15.22
CA THR A 60 -53.43 -9.70 16.49
C THR A 60 -52.99 -8.25 16.73
N ASN A 61 -53.97 -7.40 16.93
CA ASN A 61 -53.85 -5.97 17.17
C ASN A 61 -52.95 -5.67 18.38
N ALA A 62 -51.80 -5.03 18.12
CA ALA A 62 -51.10 -4.18 19.08
C ALA A 62 -50.35 -3.10 18.31
N THR A 63 -50.77 -1.86 18.45
CA THR A 63 -50.09 -0.63 18.00
C THR A 63 -48.78 -0.48 18.78
N SER A 64 -47.73 -1.08 18.27
CA SER A 64 -46.34 -0.70 18.52
C SER A 64 -45.64 -0.71 17.20
N SER A 65 -45.26 0.49 16.70
CA SER A 65 -44.30 0.62 15.60
C SER A 65 -43.11 -0.29 15.91
N PRO A 66 -42.59 -1.10 14.96
CA PRO A 66 -41.38 -1.86 15.17
C PRO A 66 -40.27 -0.86 15.49
N SER A 67 -39.81 -0.84 16.74
CA SER A 67 -38.61 -0.09 17.12
C SER A 67 -37.45 -0.75 16.36
N VAL A 68 -36.99 -0.12 15.30
CA VAL A 68 -35.73 -0.52 14.64
C VAL A 68 -34.65 -0.41 15.73
N ASP A 69 -34.07 -1.55 16.10
CA ASP A 69 -32.96 -1.59 17.05
C ASP A 69 -31.70 -1.00 16.38
N VAL A 70 -30.90 -0.23 17.13
CA VAL A 70 -29.62 0.31 16.66
C VAL A 70 -28.70 -0.82 16.19
N ASN A 71 -28.77 -2.02 16.77
CA ASN A 71 -28.04 -3.19 16.32
C ASN A 71 -28.40 -3.59 14.87
N GLN A 72 -29.65 -3.45 14.46
CA GLN A 72 -30.05 -3.71 13.07
C GLN A 72 -29.43 -2.70 12.11
N LEU A 73 -29.18 -1.46 12.56
CA LEU A 73 -28.46 -0.45 11.76
C LEU A 73 -26.96 -0.75 11.69
N VAL A 74 -26.37 -1.37 12.71
CA VAL A 74 -24.99 -1.86 12.65
C VAL A 74 -24.88 -2.96 11.58
N ASP A 75 -25.76 -3.96 11.63
CA ASP A 75 -25.80 -5.04 10.63
C ASP A 75 -26.02 -4.47 9.22
N PHE A 76 -26.93 -3.50 9.07
CA PHE A 76 -27.18 -2.80 7.83
C PHE A 76 -25.91 -2.13 7.28
N LEU A 77 -25.08 -1.49 8.12
CA LEU A 77 -23.84 -0.82 7.66
C LEU A 77 -22.81 -1.84 7.17
N TYR A 78 -22.75 -3.05 7.71
CA TYR A 78 -21.89 -4.12 7.18
C TYR A 78 -22.31 -4.56 5.77
N GLU A 79 -23.59 -4.47 5.45
CA GLU A 79 -24.13 -4.81 4.13
C GLU A 79 -24.05 -3.61 3.16
N ASP A 80 -24.30 -2.39 3.62
CA ASP A 80 -24.48 -1.20 2.78
C ASP A 80 -23.15 -0.50 2.41
N LEU A 81 -22.26 -0.28 3.40
CA LEU A 81 -21.02 0.48 3.18
C LEU A 81 -20.03 -0.16 2.20
N PRO A 82 -19.91 -1.50 2.06
CA PRO A 82 -19.11 -2.10 1.01
C PRO A 82 -19.51 -1.68 -0.41
N HIS A 83 -20.78 -1.30 -0.60
CA HIS A 83 -21.33 -0.84 -1.86
C HIS A 83 -21.20 0.68 -2.12
N LEU A 84 -20.51 1.41 -1.22
CA LEU A 84 -20.37 2.87 -1.29
C LEU A 84 -19.94 3.38 -2.67
N PHE A 85 -19.08 2.62 -3.37
CA PHE A 85 -18.51 3.04 -4.65
C PHE A 85 -18.78 2.09 -5.82
N ASP A 86 -19.53 1.03 -5.63
CA ASP A 86 -19.91 0.14 -6.74
C ASP A 86 -21.20 0.62 -7.46
N ASP A 87 -21.73 -0.20 -8.35
CA ASP A 87 -22.92 0.14 -9.16
C ASP A 87 -24.23 0.03 -8.36
N GLN A 88 -24.24 -0.74 -7.27
CA GLN A 88 -25.38 -0.84 -6.37
C GLN A 88 -25.58 0.47 -5.60
N GLY A 89 -24.47 1.07 -5.11
CA GLY A 89 -24.49 2.25 -4.26
C GLY A 89 -25.11 1.99 -2.88
N ILE A 90 -25.05 3.00 -2.01
CA ILE A 90 -25.68 2.94 -0.68
C ILE A 90 -27.21 3.06 -0.77
N ASN A 91 -27.89 2.44 0.18
CA ASN A 91 -29.34 2.50 0.26
C ASN A 91 -29.82 3.83 0.84
N ARG A 92 -30.23 4.74 -0.06
CA ARG A 92 -30.72 6.08 0.28
C ARG A 92 -31.82 6.09 1.35
N SER A 93 -32.67 5.04 1.43
CA SER A 93 -33.81 5.02 2.34
C SER A 93 -33.44 4.98 3.83
N ALA A 94 -32.21 4.54 4.14
CA ALA A 94 -31.65 4.51 5.49
C ALA A 94 -31.17 5.88 5.99
N TYR A 95 -31.13 6.89 5.12
CA TYR A 95 -30.63 8.21 5.45
C TYR A 95 -31.77 9.24 5.48
N ASP A 96 -31.70 10.20 6.38
CA ASP A 96 -32.61 11.35 6.37
C ASP A 96 -32.32 12.25 5.17
N ASP A 97 -33.34 12.91 4.58
CA ASP A 97 -33.16 13.82 3.44
C ASP A 97 -32.22 14.99 3.76
N LYS A 98 -32.16 15.41 5.04
CA LYS A 98 -31.29 16.43 5.57
C LYS A 98 -30.07 15.84 6.31
N VAL A 99 -29.54 14.73 5.84
CA VAL A 99 -28.34 14.15 6.44
C VAL A 99 -27.17 15.10 6.30
N GLU A 100 -26.45 15.36 7.40
CA GLU A 100 -25.18 16.09 7.39
C GLU A 100 -24.05 15.11 7.11
N PHE A 101 -23.41 15.23 5.94
CA PHE A 101 -22.11 14.58 5.67
C PHE A 101 -21.00 15.60 5.84
N ARG A 102 -19.93 15.19 6.54
CA ARG A 102 -18.74 16.04 6.72
C ARG A 102 -17.50 15.19 6.84
N ASP A 103 -16.51 15.52 6.03
CA ASP A 103 -15.12 15.11 6.18
C ASP A 103 -14.22 16.35 6.38
N PRO A 104 -12.90 16.22 6.54
CA PRO A 104 -12.01 17.37 6.69
C PRO A 104 -11.97 18.34 5.51
N ILE A 105 -12.46 17.97 4.32
CA ILE A 105 -12.40 18.76 3.10
C ILE A 105 -13.79 19.16 2.61
N THR A 106 -14.76 18.25 2.70
CA THR A 106 -16.09 18.42 2.09
C THR A 106 -17.20 18.46 3.15
N LYS A 107 -18.29 19.15 2.82
CA LYS A 107 -19.50 19.21 3.64
C LYS A 107 -20.73 19.23 2.76
N HIS A 108 -21.72 18.43 3.12
CA HIS A 108 -23.04 18.38 2.48
C HIS A 108 -24.14 18.29 3.54
N ASP A 109 -25.23 19.02 3.35
CA ASP A 109 -26.34 19.11 4.29
C ASP A 109 -27.62 18.43 3.76
N SER A 110 -27.46 17.51 2.81
CA SER A 110 -28.55 16.72 2.22
C SER A 110 -28.07 15.41 1.65
N ILE A 111 -28.95 14.42 1.60
CA ILE A 111 -28.65 13.13 0.96
C ILE A 111 -28.29 13.29 -0.53
N GLY A 112 -28.93 14.23 -1.24
CA GLY A 112 -28.58 14.51 -2.63
C GLY A 112 -27.16 15.05 -2.79
N GLY A 113 -26.73 15.96 -1.92
CA GLY A 113 -25.34 16.45 -1.89
C GLY A 113 -24.33 15.35 -1.53
N TYR A 114 -24.65 14.49 -0.57
CA TYR A 114 -23.81 13.38 -0.20
C TYR A 114 -23.64 12.36 -1.36
N LEU A 115 -24.74 11.96 -2.01
CA LEU A 115 -24.69 11.07 -3.18
C LEU A 115 -23.93 11.70 -4.37
N PHE A 116 -24.08 13.02 -4.57
CA PHE A 116 -23.30 13.75 -5.58
C PHE A 116 -21.81 13.73 -5.27
N ASN A 117 -21.41 13.87 -3.99
CA ASN A 117 -20.00 13.73 -3.58
C ASN A 117 -19.46 12.33 -3.93
N ILE A 118 -20.19 11.27 -3.58
CA ILE A 118 -19.82 9.88 -3.92
C ILE A 118 -19.64 9.74 -5.44
N PHE A 119 -20.58 10.24 -6.22
CA PHE A 119 -20.53 10.22 -7.68
C PHE A 119 -19.29 10.96 -8.22
N LEU A 120 -18.99 12.14 -7.71
CA LEU A 120 -17.82 12.93 -8.11
C LEU A 120 -16.51 12.17 -7.81
N LEU A 121 -16.43 11.53 -6.64
CA LEU A 121 -15.28 10.71 -6.27
C LEU A 121 -15.09 9.53 -7.23
N LYS A 122 -16.18 8.88 -7.69
CA LYS A 122 -16.11 7.79 -8.70
C LYS A 122 -15.60 8.28 -10.07
N ILE A 123 -15.85 9.54 -10.45
CA ILE A 123 -15.36 10.11 -11.72
C ILE A 123 -13.89 10.47 -11.64
N ILE A 124 -13.46 11.11 -10.55
CA ILE A 124 -12.10 11.63 -10.39
C ILE A 124 -11.12 10.53 -9.99
N PHE A 125 -11.61 9.55 -9.22
CA PHE A 125 -10.82 8.47 -8.68
C PHE A 125 -11.39 7.10 -9.08
N ARG A 126 -10.56 6.07 -8.91
CA ARG A 126 -11.02 4.69 -8.78
C ARG A 126 -10.96 4.33 -7.29
N PRO A 127 -12.06 4.52 -6.56
CA PRO A 127 -12.08 4.27 -5.12
C PRO A 127 -12.28 2.78 -4.83
N ALA A 128 -11.69 2.32 -3.71
CA ALA A 128 -11.97 1.04 -3.08
C ALA A 128 -12.13 1.28 -1.58
N PHE A 129 -13.22 0.79 -1.00
CA PHE A 129 -13.57 0.99 0.40
C PHE A 129 -13.55 -0.35 1.14
N GLN A 130 -12.98 -0.36 2.33
CA GLN A 130 -12.95 -1.51 3.21
C GLN A 130 -13.46 -1.10 4.59
N LEU A 131 -14.60 -1.64 5.00
CA LEU A 131 -15.09 -1.55 6.38
C LEU A 131 -14.36 -2.60 7.23
N HIS A 132 -13.76 -2.17 8.33
CA HIS A 132 -13.11 -3.08 9.30
C HIS A 132 -14.08 -3.50 10.39
N TRP A 133 -14.79 -2.55 10.96
CA TRP A 133 -15.84 -2.80 11.95
C TRP A 133 -16.84 -1.64 12.02
N ALA A 134 -18.04 -1.94 12.51
CA ALA A 134 -19.06 -1.00 12.92
C ALA A 134 -19.55 -1.38 14.32
N LYS A 135 -19.67 -0.41 15.24
CA LYS A 135 -20.04 -0.63 16.63
C LYS A 135 -20.96 0.48 17.11
N GLN A 136 -21.98 0.15 17.92
CA GLN A 136 -22.73 1.16 18.63
C GLN A 136 -21.86 1.81 19.70
N THR A 137 -21.73 3.13 19.66
CA THR A 137 -20.93 3.94 20.60
C THR A 137 -21.76 4.86 21.47
N GLY A 138 -23.05 4.98 21.15
CA GLY A 138 -24.00 5.77 21.93
C GLY A 138 -25.44 5.30 21.72
N PRO A 139 -26.42 5.86 22.45
CA PRO A 139 -27.82 5.45 22.33
C PRO A 139 -28.38 5.60 20.91
N TYR A 140 -27.90 6.59 20.16
CA TYR A 140 -28.28 6.89 18.78
C TYR A 140 -27.04 7.23 17.95
N GLU A 141 -25.96 6.46 18.14
CA GLU A 141 -24.69 6.69 17.50
C GLU A 141 -23.99 5.36 17.20
N ILE A 142 -23.45 5.24 15.98
CA ILE A 142 -22.64 4.12 15.53
C ILE A 142 -21.31 4.69 15.04
N THR A 143 -20.21 4.10 15.48
CA THR A 143 -18.88 4.40 14.94
C THR A 143 -18.45 3.26 14.02
N THR A 144 -17.86 3.63 12.89
CA THR A 144 -17.27 2.69 11.94
C THR A 144 -15.77 2.93 11.82
N ARG A 145 -15.01 1.89 11.49
CA ARG A 145 -13.58 1.96 11.17
C ARG A 145 -13.36 1.48 9.76
N TRP A 146 -12.61 2.25 8.95
CA TRP A 146 -12.48 1.97 7.54
C TRP A 146 -11.11 2.35 6.96
N THR A 147 -10.81 1.75 5.80
CA THR A 147 -9.74 2.14 4.89
C THR A 147 -10.32 2.43 3.53
N MET A 148 -9.90 3.54 2.91
CA MET A 148 -10.28 3.94 1.57
C MET A 148 -9.03 4.17 0.72
N LEU A 149 -8.94 3.44 -0.40
CA LEU A 149 -7.90 3.59 -1.40
C LEU A 149 -8.48 4.31 -2.60
N MET A 150 -7.82 5.36 -3.08
CA MET A 150 -8.33 6.20 -4.16
C MET A 150 -7.25 6.42 -5.22
N THR A 151 -7.34 5.71 -6.35
CA THR A 151 -6.43 5.95 -7.48
C THR A 151 -6.90 7.18 -8.25
N PHE A 152 -6.11 8.25 -8.24
CA PHE A 152 -6.44 9.50 -8.91
C PHE A 152 -6.23 9.39 -10.42
N LEU A 153 -7.29 9.54 -11.21
CA LEU A 153 -7.29 9.23 -12.64
C LEU A 153 -6.79 10.37 -13.52
N LEU A 154 -6.83 11.62 -13.05
CA LEU A 154 -6.53 12.80 -13.85
C LEU A 154 -5.01 13.06 -14.02
N LEU A 155 -4.15 12.40 -13.22
CA LEU A 155 -2.71 12.52 -13.36
C LEU A 155 -2.12 11.31 -14.11
N PRO A 156 -1.14 11.52 -15.01
CA PRO A 156 -0.57 10.44 -15.83
C PRO A 156 0.02 9.28 -15.01
N TRP A 157 0.56 9.57 -13.83
CA TRP A 157 1.15 8.57 -12.93
C TRP A 157 0.15 7.94 -11.97
N LYS A 158 -1.14 8.29 -12.07
CA LYS A 158 -2.27 7.71 -11.32
C LYS A 158 -1.93 7.43 -9.84
N PRO A 159 -1.58 8.45 -9.05
CA PRO A 159 -1.19 8.23 -7.66
C PRO A 159 -2.32 7.59 -6.88
N GLN A 160 -1.99 6.65 -6.00
CA GLN A 160 -2.92 6.06 -5.07
C GLN A 160 -2.87 6.83 -3.75
N LEU A 161 -3.99 7.43 -3.40
CA LEU A 161 -4.22 8.07 -2.11
C LEU A 161 -4.80 7.03 -1.15
N VAL A 162 -4.35 7.07 0.08
CA VAL A 162 -4.79 6.17 1.14
C VAL A 162 -5.39 7.01 2.25
N PHE A 163 -6.62 6.73 2.62
CA PHE A 163 -7.28 7.31 3.78
C PHE A 163 -7.69 6.20 4.72
N THR A 164 -7.40 6.38 5.99
CA THR A 164 -7.91 5.53 7.07
C THR A 164 -8.52 6.40 8.13
N GLY A 165 -9.56 5.92 8.76
CA GLY A 165 -10.25 6.74 9.73
C GLY A 165 -11.46 6.06 10.35
N THR A 166 -12.19 6.84 11.09
CA THR A 166 -13.48 6.46 11.68
C THR A 166 -14.57 7.38 11.18
N SER A 167 -15.80 6.86 11.07
CA SER A 167 -16.97 7.70 10.88
C SER A 167 -17.87 7.60 12.09
N VAL A 168 -18.38 8.73 12.57
CA VAL A 168 -19.41 8.79 13.58
C VAL A 168 -20.75 9.04 12.89
N MET A 169 -21.64 8.08 12.94
CA MET A 169 -22.95 8.11 12.30
C MET A 169 -24.05 8.33 13.33
N GLY A 170 -24.61 9.53 13.35
CA GLY A 170 -25.72 9.88 14.24
C GLY A 170 -27.06 9.44 13.68
N ILE A 171 -27.93 8.91 14.56
CA ILE A 171 -29.24 8.36 14.23
C ILE A 171 -30.31 9.32 14.73
N ASN A 172 -31.32 9.55 13.91
CA ASN A 172 -32.52 10.28 14.31
C ASN A 172 -33.43 9.36 15.13
N PRO A 173 -33.67 9.66 16.44
CA PRO A 173 -34.44 8.78 17.32
C PRO A 173 -35.91 8.62 16.93
N LYS A 174 -36.45 9.52 16.09
CA LYS A 174 -37.85 9.47 15.64
C LYS A 174 -38.02 8.64 14.37
N THR A 175 -37.07 8.72 13.44
CA THR A 175 -37.16 8.07 12.13
C THR A 175 -36.30 6.81 12.07
N MET A 176 -35.37 6.61 13.01
CA MET A 176 -34.34 5.57 13.00
C MET A 176 -33.53 5.55 11.70
N LYS A 177 -33.27 6.74 11.14
CA LYS A 177 -32.45 6.95 9.96
C LYS A 177 -31.15 7.67 10.33
N PHE A 178 -30.11 7.52 9.52
CA PHE A 178 -28.88 8.27 9.68
C PHE A 178 -29.12 9.73 9.35
N ARG A 179 -28.87 10.61 10.34
CA ARG A 179 -29.00 12.07 10.22
C ARG A 179 -27.68 12.79 10.08
N SER A 180 -26.56 12.12 10.44
CA SER A 180 -25.21 12.65 10.27
C SER A 180 -24.22 11.53 9.97
N HIS A 181 -23.19 11.86 9.20
CA HIS A 181 -22.06 11.02 8.85
C HIS A 181 -20.80 11.88 8.90
N LEU A 182 -20.01 11.75 9.96
CA LEU A 182 -18.85 12.61 10.24
C LEU A 182 -17.59 11.78 10.18
N ASP A 183 -16.71 12.07 9.20
CA ASP A 183 -15.46 11.37 8.99
C ASP A 183 -14.29 12.02 9.74
N TYR A 184 -13.48 11.19 10.36
CA TYR A 184 -12.25 11.56 11.07
C TYR A 184 -11.08 10.77 10.49
N TRP A 185 -10.10 11.49 9.90
CA TRP A 185 -8.93 10.87 9.27
C TRP A 185 -7.79 10.71 10.28
N ASP A 186 -7.14 9.55 10.28
CA ASP A 186 -5.99 9.27 11.16
C ASP A 186 -4.76 10.12 10.83
N SER A 187 -4.68 10.64 9.61
CA SER A 187 -3.52 11.37 9.12
C SER A 187 -3.46 12.83 9.58
N ILE A 188 -4.54 13.34 10.18
CA ILE A 188 -4.64 14.73 10.62
C ILE A 188 -5.13 14.82 12.06
N LYS A 189 -4.65 15.84 12.77
CA LYS A 189 -5.02 16.04 14.18
C LYS A 189 -6.34 16.82 14.33
N ASN A 190 -6.53 17.82 13.48
CA ASN A 190 -7.71 18.66 13.52
C ASN A 190 -8.69 18.30 12.40
N ASN A 191 -9.62 17.39 12.70
CA ASN A 191 -10.65 16.89 11.77
C ASN A 191 -11.87 17.84 11.64
N LYS A 192 -11.72 19.14 11.88
CA LYS A 192 -12.79 20.10 11.61
C LYS A 192 -12.94 20.31 10.11
N TYR A 193 -14.18 20.61 9.68
CA TYR A 193 -14.46 20.97 8.31
C TYR A 193 -13.57 22.12 7.82
N PHE A 194 -13.11 22.01 6.57
CA PHE A 194 -12.12 22.82 5.90
C PHE A 194 -10.77 22.85 6.64
N SER A 195 -10.22 21.66 6.83
CA SER A 195 -8.90 21.48 7.41
C SER A 195 -7.82 21.76 6.35
N PHE A 196 -7.01 22.80 6.58
CA PHE A 196 -5.81 23.03 5.76
C PHE A 196 -4.81 21.87 5.85
N GLU A 197 -4.74 21.22 7.03
CA GLU A 197 -3.93 20.03 7.26
C GLU A 197 -4.40 18.87 6.36
N GLY A 198 -5.72 18.66 6.24
CA GLY A 198 -6.31 17.65 5.36
C GLY A 198 -6.00 17.92 3.88
N LEU A 199 -6.11 19.16 3.44
CA LEU A 199 -5.76 19.54 2.08
C LEU A 199 -4.28 19.30 1.77
N LEU A 200 -3.38 19.68 2.68
CA LEU A 200 -1.95 19.40 2.54
C LEU A 200 -1.65 17.89 2.52
N ASP A 201 -2.38 17.11 3.30
CA ASP A 201 -2.23 15.65 3.30
C ASP A 201 -2.57 15.05 1.93
N VAL A 202 -3.66 15.48 1.32
CA VAL A 202 -4.02 15.08 -0.06
C VAL A 202 -2.93 15.47 -1.05
N ILE A 203 -2.46 16.72 -1.02
CA ILE A 203 -1.41 17.20 -1.93
C ILE A 203 -0.12 16.39 -1.79
N LYS A 204 0.30 16.04 -0.56
CA LYS A 204 1.47 15.20 -0.32
C LYS A 204 1.33 13.81 -0.96
N GLN A 205 0.12 13.24 -0.95
CA GLN A 205 -0.15 11.93 -1.53
C GLN A 205 -0.15 11.93 -3.06
N LEU A 206 -0.37 13.08 -3.71
CA LEU A 206 -0.28 13.23 -5.17
C LEU A 206 1.17 13.18 -5.71
N ARG A 207 2.16 13.10 -4.82
CA ARG A 207 3.57 13.03 -5.20
C ARG A 207 3.84 11.89 -6.18
N PHE A 208 4.64 12.20 -7.20
CA PHE A 208 5.06 11.21 -8.18
C PHE A 208 6.10 10.24 -7.61
N TYR A 209 5.74 8.96 -7.60
CA TYR A 209 6.67 7.85 -7.43
C TYR A 209 6.55 6.96 -8.66
N LYS A 210 7.67 6.65 -9.29
CA LYS A 210 7.68 5.67 -10.37
C LYS A 210 7.55 4.27 -9.74
N THR A 211 6.35 3.71 -9.73
CA THR A 211 6.13 2.31 -9.33
C THR A 211 6.05 1.47 -10.59
N PRO A 212 6.89 0.45 -10.76
CA PRO A 212 6.78 -0.47 -11.88
C PRO A 212 5.39 -1.15 -11.89
N ASP A 213 4.85 -1.34 -13.08
CA ASP A 213 3.57 -2.06 -13.27
C ASP A 213 3.82 -3.57 -13.36
N ILE A 214 4.34 -4.13 -12.27
CA ILE A 214 4.60 -5.54 -12.08
C ILE A 214 4.08 -5.97 -10.71
N GLU A 215 3.91 -7.26 -10.50
CA GLU A 215 3.32 -7.81 -9.29
C GLU A 215 4.08 -7.39 -8.02
N THR A 216 3.33 -7.13 -6.96
CA THR A 216 3.82 -6.81 -5.63
C THR A 216 3.21 -7.77 -4.60
N PRO A 217 3.89 -8.06 -3.46
CA PRO A 217 3.29 -8.84 -2.39
C PRO A 217 2.02 -8.16 -1.89
N ARG A 218 1.00 -8.96 -1.61
CA ARG A 218 -0.31 -8.46 -1.19
C ARG A 218 -0.26 -7.95 0.23
N TYR A 219 -0.86 -6.79 0.46
CA TYR A 219 -1.06 -6.24 1.79
C TYR A 219 -2.34 -5.42 1.88
N SER A 220 -2.88 -5.30 3.07
CA SER A 220 -3.93 -4.35 3.43
C SER A 220 -3.36 -3.22 4.28
N VAL A 221 -3.83 -2.00 4.06
CA VAL A 221 -3.48 -0.86 4.92
C VAL A 221 -4.48 -0.82 6.08
N LEU A 222 -3.98 -0.94 7.29
CA LEU A 222 -4.78 -0.92 8.52
C LEU A 222 -4.93 0.50 9.09
N LYS A 223 -3.84 1.27 9.06
CA LYS A 223 -3.82 2.66 9.54
C LYS A 223 -2.81 3.47 8.73
N ARG A 224 -3.15 4.70 8.42
CA ARG A 224 -2.24 5.66 7.81
C ARG A 224 -2.24 6.95 8.62
N THR A 225 -1.08 7.31 9.15
CA THR A 225 -0.84 8.59 9.81
C THR A 225 -0.23 9.60 8.82
N ALA A 226 0.05 10.82 9.28
CA ALA A 226 0.79 11.81 8.47
C ALA A 226 2.23 11.34 8.13
N ASN A 227 2.80 10.41 8.90
CA ASN A 227 4.22 10.07 8.90
C ASN A 227 4.51 8.64 8.42
N TYR A 228 3.58 7.70 8.60
CA TYR A 228 3.78 6.29 8.27
C TYR A 228 2.44 5.58 8.03
N GLU A 229 2.53 4.38 7.45
CA GLU A 229 1.41 3.45 7.27
C GLU A 229 1.64 2.20 8.12
N ILE A 230 0.58 1.59 8.65
CA ILE A 230 0.59 0.24 9.20
C ILE A 230 -0.07 -0.67 8.17
N ARG A 231 0.66 -1.68 7.75
CA ARG A 231 0.23 -2.65 6.73
C ARG A 231 0.27 -4.07 7.28
N LYS A 232 -0.70 -4.87 6.90
CA LYS A 232 -0.72 -6.31 7.11
C LYS A 232 -0.42 -7.00 5.79
N TYR A 233 0.75 -7.63 5.70
CA TYR A 233 1.13 -8.43 4.54
C TYR A 233 0.57 -9.84 4.66
N ASP A 234 0.09 -10.38 3.54
CA ASP A 234 -0.23 -11.79 3.41
C ASP A 234 1.08 -12.61 3.36
N PRO A 235 1.05 -13.93 3.63
CA PRO A 235 2.20 -14.80 3.41
C PRO A 235 2.64 -14.78 1.93
N TYR A 236 3.96 -14.82 1.69
CA TYR A 236 4.53 -14.86 0.35
C TYR A 236 5.81 -15.72 0.31
N ILE A 237 6.24 -16.10 -0.88
CA ILE A 237 7.46 -16.88 -1.09
C ILE A 237 8.53 -15.96 -1.66
N VAL A 238 9.77 -16.15 -1.23
CA VAL A 238 10.93 -15.42 -1.74
C VAL A 238 12.02 -16.36 -2.18
N VAL A 239 12.83 -15.93 -3.14
CA VAL A 239 14.20 -16.42 -3.31
C VAL A 239 15.11 -15.45 -2.56
N GLU A 240 15.97 -15.99 -1.70
CA GLU A 240 16.81 -15.25 -0.76
C GLU A 240 18.29 -15.60 -0.96
N THR A 241 19.17 -14.61 -0.84
CA THR A 241 20.63 -14.82 -0.74
C THR A 241 21.23 -13.86 0.30
N THR A 242 22.48 -14.08 0.68
CA THR A 242 23.20 -13.19 1.61
C THR A 242 23.85 -12.03 0.85
N GLY A 243 23.81 -10.84 1.41
CA GLY A 243 24.48 -9.62 0.96
C GLY A 243 25.35 -9.01 2.03
N ASP A 244 26.04 -7.93 1.72
CA ASP A 244 27.05 -7.30 2.58
C ASP A 244 26.51 -6.11 3.41
N LYS A 245 25.47 -5.44 2.93
CA LYS A 245 24.88 -4.26 3.62
C LYS A 245 23.48 -3.96 3.14
N LEU A 246 22.71 -3.25 3.97
CA LEU A 246 21.29 -2.98 3.75
C LEU A 246 21.04 -2.15 2.46
N SER A 247 21.88 -1.16 2.19
CA SER A 247 21.79 -0.34 0.96
C SER A 247 22.51 -0.98 -0.24
N GLY A 248 23.21 -2.10 -0.04
CA GLY A 248 24.02 -2.78 -1.03
C GLY A 248 23.19 -3.47 -2.13
N SER A 249 23.88 -3.88 -3.18
CA SER A 249 23.31 -4.65 -4.29
C SER A 249 24.10 -5.95 -4.56
N SER A 250 25.11 -6.24 -3.73
CA SER A 250 25.81 -7.53 -3.80
C SER A 250 24.80 -8.63 -3.53
N GLY A 251 24.82 -9.70 -4.33
CA GLY A 251 23.84 -10.78 -4.25
C GLY A 251 22.56 -10.55 -5.06
N PHE A 252 22.22 -9.33 -5.49
CA PHE A 252 21.04 -9.10 -6.33
C PHE A 252 21.08 -9.95 -7.61
N ASN A 253 22.24 -10.01 -8.28
CA ASN A 253 22.40 -10.79 -9.51
C ASN A 253 22.21 -12.31 -9.29
N ASP A 254 22.40 -12.78 -8.08
CA ASP A 254 22.23 -14.20 -7.74
C ASP A 254 20.75 -14.56 -7.66
N VAL A 255 19.97 -13.77 -6.87
CA VAL A 255 18.52 -13.98 -6.78
C VAL A 255 17.80 -13.64 -8.09
N ALA A 256 18.25 -12.61 -8.82
CA ALA A 256 17.75 -12.32 -10.16
C ALA A 256 18.07 -13.44 -11.15
N GLY A 257 19.27 -14.03 -11.06
CA GLY A 257 19.65 -15.17 -11.85
C GLY A 257 18.68 -16.34 -11.73
N TYR A 258 18.22 -16.64 -10.52
CA TYR A 258 17.21 -17.67 -10.30
C TYR A 258 15.92 -17.40 -11.10
N ILE A 259 15.41 -16.18 -11.06
CA ILE A 259 14.20 -15.78 -11.81
C ILE A 259 14.44 -15.87 -13.33
N PHE A 260 15.64 -15.52 -13.79
CA PHE A 260 15.97 -15.54 -15.22
C PHE A 260 16.41 -16.92 -15.75
N GLY A 261 16.19 -18.00 -14.98
CA GLY A 261 16.36 -19.38 -15.42
C GLY A 261 17.64 -20.07 -14.94
N LYS A 262 18.40 -19.49 -13.98
CA LYS A 262 19.47 -20.20 -13.28
C LYS A 262 18.88 -21.04 -12.15
N ASN A 263 18.10 -22.06 -12.56
CA ASN A 263 17.42 -23.01 -11.68
C ASN A 263 17.34 -24.37 -12.37
N SER A 264 17.07 -25.42 -11.62
CA SER A 264 17.13 -26.82 -12.05
C SER A 264 16.33 -27.17 -13.31
N THR A 265 15.35 -26.38 -13.70
CA THR A 265 14.51 -26.59 -14.88
C THR A 265 14.70 -25.51 -15.96
N MET A 266 15.61 -24.57 -15.76
CA MET A 266 15.81 -23.40 -16.63
C MET A 266 14.52 -22.57 -16.83
N GLU A 267 13.61 -22.63 -15.88
CA GLU A 267 12.34 -21.91 -15.92
C GLU A 267 12.56 -20.41 -15.72
N LYS A 268 11.95 -19.59 -16.59
CA LYS A 268 11.89 -18.12 -16.41
C LYS A 268 10.65 -17.76 -15.61
N ILE A 269 10.86 -17.18 -14.44
CA ILE A 269 9.81 -16.73 -13.53
C ILE A 269 9.62 -15.23 -13.73
N ALA A 270 8.38 -14.76 -13.67
CA ALA A 270 8.06 -13.33 -13.82
C ALA A 270 8.72 -12.50 -12.71
N MET A 271 9.29 -11.35 -13.09
CA MET A 271 9.86 -10.41 -12.13
C MET A 271 8.74 -9.72 -11.33
N THR A 272 8.95 -9.56 -10.03
CA THR A 272 8.09 -8.82 -9.13
C THR A 272 8.81 -7.63 -8.50
N THR A 273 8.10 -6.81 -7.75
CA THR A 273 8.66 -5.69 -6.98
C THR A 273 8.00 -5.64 -5.60
N PRO A 274 8.66 -5.16 -4.54
CA PRO A 274 10.03 -4.67 -4.46
C PRO A 274 11.08 -5.78 -4.30
N VAL A 275 12.35 -5.40 -4.41
CA VAL A 275 13.45 -6.17 -3.86
C VAL A 275 13.59 -5.78 -2.41
N PHE A 276 13.49 -6.75 -1.51
CA PHE A 276 13.70 -6.55 -0.08
C PHE A 276 15.15 -6.80 0.30
N THR A 277 15.65 -6.01 1.24
CA THR A 277 16.90 -6.26 1.94
C THR A 277 16.63 -6.16 3.44
N GLU A 278 16.89 -7.22 4.20
CA GLU A 278 16.62 -7.32 5.64
C GLU A 278 17.94 -7.57 6.39
N ALA A 279 18.21 -6.85 7.48
CA ALA A 279 19.37 -7.10 8.31
C ALA A 279 19.26 -8.47 9.01
N ILE A 280 20.35 -9.25 9.00
CA ILE A 280 20.43 -10.55 9.66
C ILE A 280 21.31 -10.40 10.90
N GLY A 281 20.68 -10.25 12.08
CA GLY A 281 21.39 -10.15 13.36
C GLY A 281 22.10 -8.79 13.58
N ASP A 282 22.73 -8.64 14.76
CA ASP A 282 23.21 -7.34 15.24
C ASP A 282 24.69 -7.03 14.95
N GLU A 283 25.55 -8.02 14.69
CA GLU A 283 27.02 -7.81 14.70
C GLU A 283 27.74 -8.11 13.38
N SER A 284 27.20 -8.95 12.49
CA SER A 284 27.92 -9.35 11.27
C SER A 284 27.81 -8.34 10.12
N GLY A 285 26.83 -7.46 10.16
CA GLY A 285 26.53 -6.57 9.04
C GLY A 285 25.91 -7.29 7.83
N ASP A 286 25.71 -8.60 7.92
CA ASP A 286 25.13 -9.40 6.86
C ASP A 286 23.64 -9.08 6.67
N VAL A 287 23.19 -9.15 5.43
CA VAL A 287 21.79 -8.90 5.07
C VAL A 287 21.25 -10.02 4.19
N ALA A 288 19.95 -10.27 4.30
CA ALA A 288 19.22 -11.08 3.35
C ALA A 288 18.71 -10.22 2.20
N ILE A 289 19.03 -10.58 0.96
CA ILE A 289 18.46 -9.98 -0.24
C ILE A 289 17.40 -10.93 -0.77
N GLN A 290 16.17 -10.43 -0.96
CA GLN A 290 15.00 -11.22 -1.28
C GLN A 290 14.27 -10.65 -2.50
N ILE A 291 13.91 -11.52 -3.45
CA ILE A 291 12.92 -11.21 -4.48
C ILE A 291 11.68 -12.04 -4.19
N VAL A 292 10.54 -11.40 -4.12
CA VAL A 292 9.24 -12.07 -3.94
C VAL A 292 8.92 -12.84 -5.23
N LEU A 293 8.42 -14.04 -5.11
CA LEU A 293 7.96 -14.82 -6.25
C LEU A 293 6.47 -14.56 -6.52
N PRO A 294 6.00 -14.70 -7.78
CA PRO A 294 4.61 -14.49 -8.14
C PRO A 294 3.63 -15.27 -7.25
N ALA A 295 2.50 -14.66 -6.89
CA ALA A 295 1.56 -15.24 -5.92
C ALA A 295 0.89 -16.54 -6.38
N GLU A 296 0.87 -16.82 -7.70
CA GLU A 296 0.38 -18.10 -8.23
C GLU A 296 1.36 -19.26 -8.00
N LYS A 297 2.64 -19.00 -7.68
CA LYS A 297 3.64 -20.02 -7.42
C LYS A 297 3.47 -20.65 -6.04
N LYS A 298 3.61 -21.97 -5.98
CA LYS A 298 3.60 -22.72 -4.71
C LYS A 298 4.99 -23.28 -4.46
N MET A 299 5.39 -23.39 -3.20
CA MET A 299 6.73 -23.87 -2.80
C MET A 299 7.09 -25.21 -3.47
N GLU A 300 6.12 -26.12 -3.55
CA GLU A 300 6.31 -27.48 -4.07
C GLU A 300 6.53 -27.50 -5.59
N SER A 301 6.12 -26.46 -6.31
CA SER A 301 6.24 -26.35 -7.76
C SER A 301 7.43 -25.52 -8.23
N LEU A 302 8.18 -24.94 -7.29
CA LEU A 302 9.33 -24.09 -7.63
C LEU A 302 10.57 -24.95 -7.94
N PRO A 303 11.31 -24.64 -9.03
CA PRO A 303 12.56 -25.33 -9.32
C PRO A 303 13.62 -25.04 -8.25
N ALA A 304 14.48 -26.01 -7.99
CA ALA A 304 15.60 -25.80 -7.07
C ALA A 304 16.57 -24.76 -7.62
N PRO A 305 17.11 -23.84 -6.77
CA PRO A 305 18.16 -22.93 -7.20
C PRO A 305 19.44 -23.65 -7.60
N ASP A 306 20.11 -23.22 -8.68
CA ASP A 306 21.42 -23.76 -9.09
C ASP A 306 22.55 -23.31 -8.17
N LEU A 307 22.42 -22.13 -7.54
CA LEU A 307 23.42 -21.60 -6.61
C LEU A 307 23.07 -22.04 -5.19
N GLU A 308 23.98 -22.72 -4.51
CA GLU A 308 23.81 -23.18 -3.11
C GLU A 308 23.50 -22.06 -2.11
N LYS A 309 23.99 -20.83 -2.38
CA LYS A 309 23.72 -19.66 -1.54
C LYS A 309 22.30 -19.13 -1.69
N ASN A 310 21.58 -19.47 -2.76
CA ASN A 310 20.20 -19.09 -2.96
C ASN A 310 19.28 -20.08 -2.25
N LYS A 311 18.31 -19.55 -1.51
CA LYS A 311 17.34 -20.36 -0.76
C LYS A 311 15.91 -19.90 -1.09
N LEU A 312 15.02 -20.86 -1.25
CA LEU A 312 13.58 -20.60 -1.28
C LEU A 312 13.05 -20.56 0.14
N LYS A 313 12.28 -19.53 0.46
CA LYS A 313 11.78 -19.31 1.82
C LYS A 313 10.32 -18.84 1.78
N SER A 314 9.48 -19.46 2.61
CA SER A 314 8.14 -18.96 2.89
C SER A 314 8.23 -17.90 3.98
N VAL A 315 7.74 -16.69 3.69
CA VAL A 315 7.66 -15.59 4.65
C VAL A 315 6.24 -15.53 5.17
N MET A 316 6.09 -15.68 6.46
CA MET A 316 4.79 -15.55 7.14
C MET A 316 4.29 -14.10 7.02
N GLY A 317 2.99 -13.95 6.93
CA GLY A 317 2.36 -12.62 6.97
C GLY A 317 2.70 -11.90 8.28
N ALA A 318 2.88 -10.58 8.18
CA ALA A 318 3.26 -9.76 9.31
C ALA A 318 2.57 -8.40 9.29
N ILE A 319 2.42 -7.79 10.45
CA ILE A 319 2.02 -6.39 10.57
C ILE A 319 3.30 -5.55 10.66
N VAL A 320 3.42 -4.58 9.76
CA VAL A 320 4.59 -3.73 9.66
C VAL A 320 4.20 -2.26 9.59
N ALA A 321 5.03 -1.42 10.17
CA ALA A 321 4.99 0.02 9.94
C ALA A 321 5.90 0.38 8.77
N VAL A 322 5.49 1.30 7.93
CA VAL A 322 6.15 1.63 6.66
C VAL A 322 6.29 3.13 6.48
N VAL A 323 7.50 3.59 6.19
CA VAL A 323 7.76 4.95 5.71
C VAL A 323 8.23 4.91 4.26
N LYS A 324 7.59 5.70 3.40
CA LYS A 324 7.91 5.82 1.97
C LYS A 324 8.79 7.05 1.72
N PHE A 325 9.82 6.91 0.88
CA PHE A 325 10.69 8.01 0.52
C PHE A 325 11.24 7.87 -0.91
N SER A 326 11.74 8.97 -1.46
CA SER A 326 12.44 8.98 -2.75
C SER A 326 13.91 9.36 -2.54
N GLY A 327 14.70 9.25 -3.61
CA GLY A 327 16.12 9.47 -3.56
C GLY A 327 16.91 8.16 -3.49
N LYS A 328 18.23 8.27 -3.47
CA LYS A 328 19.09 7.09 -3.30
C LYS A 328 18.97 6.57 -1.88
N ALA A 329 18.68 5.30 -1.73
CA ALA A 329 18.62 4.62 -0.43
C ALA A 329 20.03 4.26 0.05
N THR A 330 20.85 5.26 0.43
CA THR A 330 22.16 5.04 1.06
C THR A 330 21.97 4.56 2.49
N GLU A 331 23.01 3.97 3.09
CA GLU A 331 22.96 3.44 4.45
C GLU A 331 22.50 4.51 5.45
N ASP A 332 23.08 5.72 5.38
CA ASP A 332 22.72 6.82 6.29
C ASP A 332 21.26 7.26 6.12
N VAL A 333 20.76 7.31 4.87
CA VAL A 333 19.35 7.66 4.61
C VAL A 333 18.41 6.58 5.16
N VAL A 334 18.76 5.30 5.00
CA VAL A 334 17.94 4.20 5.52
C VAL A 334 17.90 4.22 7.04
N ARG A 335 19.06 4.40 7.70
CA ARG A 335 19.15 4.51 9.17
C ARG A 335 18.40 5.72 9.71
N ASP A 336 18.47 6.87 9.01
CA ASP A 336 17.69 8.06 9.37
C ASP A 336 16.18 7.77 9.30
N LYS A 337 15.71 7.15 8.19
CA LYS A 337 14.30 6.77 8.04
C LYS A 337 13.84 5.75 9.06
N GLU A 338 14.67 4.75 9.37
CA GLU A 338 14.41 3.79 10.44
C GLU A 338 14.27 4.50 11.78
N GLY A 339 15.24 5.35 12.15
CA GLY A 339 15.23 6.09 13.41
C GLY A 339 14.01 7.02 13.54
N GLN A 340 13.62 7.70 12.45
CA GLN A 340 12.41 8.52 12.41
C GLN A 340 11.15 7.65 12.62
N LEU A 341 11.05 6.52 11.92
CA LEU A 341 9.90 5.61 12.03
C LEU A 341 9.76 5.06 13.45
N ARG A 342 10.86 4.61 14.07
CA ARG A 342 10.86 4.13 15.46
C ARG A 342 10.38 5.21 16.45
N LYS A 343 10.83 6.47 16.27
CA LYS A 343 10.36 7.60 17.09
C LYS A 343 8.85 7.82 16.96
N PHE A 344 8.31 7.78 15.75
CA PHE A 344 6.86 7.94 15.54
C PHE A 344 6.08 6.80 16.18
N LEU A 345 6.52 5.55 16.00
CA LEU A 345 5.86 4.38 16.58
C LEU A 345 5.81 4.45 18.10
N LEU A 346 6.94 4.77 18.74
CA LEU A 346 6.99 4.91 20.20
C LEU A 346 6.12 6.07 20.71
N ALA A 347 6.08 7.19 19.98
CA ALA A 347 5.20 8.33 20.33
C ALA A 347 3.72 7.97 20.23
N ASP A 348 3.36 7.06 19.31
CA ASP A 348 1.98 6.56 19.14
C ASP A 348 1.70 5.31 20.01
N GLY A 349 2.61 4.94 20.95
CA GLY A 349 2.43 3.83 21.89
C GLY A 349 2.65 2.44 21.29
N LEU A 350 3.16 2.37 20.05
CA LEU A 350 3.43 1.11 19.37
C LEU A 350 4.84 0.59 19.68
N ARG A 351 5.00 -0.74 19.69
CA ARG A 351 6.27 -1.42 19.97
C ARG A 351 6.92 -1.92 18.67
N PRO A 352 7.94 -1.21 18.14
CA PRO A 352 8.71 -1.72 17.00
C PRO A 352 9.59 -2.90 17.45
N LEU A 353 9.61 -3.97 16.67
CA LEU A 353 10.56 -5.07 16.85
C LEU A 353 11.94 -4.66 16.33
N ASP A 354 12.97 -5.44 16.70
CA ASP A 354 14.33 -5.23 16.24
C ASP A 354 14.47 -5.47 14.73
N GLY A 355 15.49 -4.85 14.14
CA GLY A 355 15.74 -4.91 12.71
C GLY A 355 14.81 -4.01 11.88
N CYS A 356 15.19 -3.85 10.63
CA CYS A 356 14.37 -3.18 9.61
C CYS A 356 14.56 -3.86 8.26
N GLN A 357 13.61 -3.62 7.36
CA GLN A 357 13.65 -4.10 5.99
C GLN A 357 13.59 -2.89 5.05
N LEU A 358 14.50 -2.85 4.07
CA LEU A 358 14.48 -1.88 2.98
C LEU A 358 13.78 -2.51 1.78
N ALA A 359 12.75 -1.87 1.24
CA ALA A 359 12.08 -2.23 0.00
C ALA A 359 12.46 -1.25 -1.12
N ARG A 360 13.04 -1.76 -2.21
CA ARG A 360 13.41 -0.99 -3.40
C ARG A 360 12.56 -1.40 -4.58
N TYR A 361 11.79 -0.45 -5.11
CA TYR A 361 10.82 -0.73 -6.18
C TYR A 361 11.40 -0.52 -7.58
N ASN A 362 12.49 0.22 -7.71
CA ASN A 362 13.04 0.62 -8.99
C ASN A 362 14.53 0.27 -9.08
N ASP A 363 15.00 0.05 -10.31
CA ASP A 363 16.42 0.06 -10.60
C ASP A 363 16.99 1.49 -10.46
N PRO A 364 17.92 1.71 -9.52
CA PRO A 364 18.52 3.04 -9.31
C PRO A 364 19.41 3.50 -10.46
N GLY A 365 19.85 2.58 -11.34
CA GLY A 365 20.67 2.90 -12.52
C GLY A 365 19.87 3.47 -13.68
N SER A 366 18.57 3.15 -13.78
CA SER A 366 17.69 3.54 -14.89
C SER A 366 16.59 4.53 -14.50
N THR A 367 16.48 4.87 -13.22
CA THR A 367 15.38 5.71 -12.71
C THR A 367 15.93 6.97 -12.04
N TRP A 368 15.33 8.12 -12.36
CA TRP A 368 15.71 9.40 -11.75
C TRP A 368 15.54 9.36 -10.22
N PRO A 369 16.53 9.83 -9.42
CA PRO A 369 16.50 9.72 -7.96
C PRO A 369 15.22 10.28 -7.31
N PHE A 370 14.72 11.43 -7.78
CA PHE A 370 13.57 12.10 -7.17
C PHE A 370 12.23 11.37 -7.34
N VAL A 371 12.15 10.38 -8.23
CA VAL A 371 10.96 9.55 -8.46
C VAL A 371 11.13 8.10 -7.99
N LEU A 372 12.30 7.73 -7.49
CA LEU A 372 12.52 6.41 -6.90
C LEU A 372 11.52 6.20 -5.76
N ARG A 373 10.92 5.01 -5.73
CA ARG A 373 10.14 4.55 -4.60
C ARG A 373 10.98 3.61 -3.74
N ASN A 374 11.24 4.02 -2.53
CA ASN A 374 11.83 3.19 -1.49
C ASN A 374 10.95 3.22 -0.26
N GLU A 375 10.98 2.14 0.51
CA GLU A 375 10.27 2.05 1.78
C GLU A 375 11.15 1.40 2.84
N VAL A 376 11.12 1.92 4.07
CA VAL A 376 11.64 1.24 5.25
C VAL A 376 10.47 0.66 6.00
N LEU A 377 10.58 -0.64 6.32
CA LEU A 377 9.56 -1.40 7.03
C LEU A 377 10.13 -1.87 8.38
N ILE A 378 9.34 -1.76 9.44
CA ILE A 378 9.64 -2.28 10.76
C ILE A 378 8.47 -3.15 11.22
N LYS A 379 8.74 -4.39 11.60
CA LYS A 379 7.72 -5.26 12.21
C LYS A 379 7.29 -4.68 13.56
N ILE A 380 6.02 -4.76 13.87
CA ILE A 380 5.46 -4.34 15.16
C ILE A 380 4.91 -5.54 15.90
N ASP A 381 5.10 -5.55 17.22
CA ASP A 381 4.73 -6.68 18.07
C ASP A 381 3.22 -6.91 18.08
N HIS A 382 2.45 -5.85 18.31
CA HIS A 382 1.00 -5.91 18.37
C HIS A 382 0.37 -4.67 17.75
N PHE A 383 -0.70 -4.85 17.01
CA PHE A 383 -1.55 -3.77 16.51
C PHE A 383 -3.01 -4.22 16.45
N SER A 384 -3.88 -3.48 17.10
CA SER A 384 -5.33 -3.65 17.02
C SER A 384 -5.95 -2.44 16.33
N LEU A 385 -6.97 -2.68 15.52
CA LEU A 385 -7.83 -1.61 14.97
C LEU A 385 -8.90 -1.17 15.98
N GLU A 386 -8.98 -1.84 17.11
CA GLU A 386 -9.99 -1.58 18.17
C GLU A 386 -9.49 -0.59 19.22
N ASP A 387 -8.16 -0.36 19.26
CA ASP A 387 -7.49 0.62 20.09
C ASP A 387 -7.40 1.97 19.35
#